data_2c8de719cd1d1813dcd1789b8355e888
#
_entry.id   2c8de719cd1d1813dcd1789b8355e888
#
_cell.length_a   1.000
_cell.length_b   1.000
_cell.length_c   1.000
_cell.angle_alpha   90.00
_cell.angle_beta   90.00
_cell.angle_gamma   90.00
#
_symmetry.space_group_name_H-M   'P 1'
#
loop_
_entity.id
_entity.type
_entity.pdbx_description
1 polymer ?
#
loop_
_entity_poly.entity_id
_entity_poly.type
_entity_poly.pdbx_seq_one_letter_code
_entity_poly.pdbx_strand_id
1 'polypeptide(L)'
;MLQAAEQVVVALRSVFACDPRPELMRAPAQARDALLRGGCDNVAAVLRRTSTECAIRHTALVAAVRAGCRGAVVDGLAARETEGGLVRAVLASAPDGDGMPVERLGDGELRYLGLALVLLTGPGVLAMERAAEVPAARQSLTLLLDGFDRCLDPRQARELLALAVRMCARGHIRLVGTVGSAQALGVGETGAEWGSEVTVVDLGRDRNT
;
A
#
# COMPACT_ATOMS: atom_id res chain seq x y z
N MET A 1 30.58 -18.68 -5.53
CA MET A 1 30.48 -17.61 -4.51
C MET A 1 29.95 -16.29 -5.07
N LEU A 2 30.41 -15.80 -6.22
CA LEU A 2 29.90 -14.57 -6.88
C LEU A 2 28.37 -14.64 -7.11
N GLN A 3 27.85 -15.75 -7.61
CA GLN A 3 26.43 -15.94 -7.90
C GLN A 3 25.52 -15.83 -6.65
N ALA A 4 25.98 -16.26 -5.47
CA ALA A 4 25.24 -16.12 -4.23
C ALA A 4 25.21 -14.66 -3.74
N ALA A 5 26.33 -13.92 -3.87
CA ALA A 5 26.39 -12.51 -3.53
C ALA A 5 25.49 -11.66 -4.43
N GLU A 6 25.46 -11.95 -5.73
CA GLU A 6 24.56 -11.29 -6.69
C GLU A 6 23.09 -11.54 -6.33
N GLN A 7 22.72 -12.76 -5.96
CA GLN A 7 21.36 -13.09 -5.54
C GLN A 7 20.95 -12.32 -4.27
N VAL A 8 21.85 -12.16 -3.31
CA VAL A 8 21.60 -11.37 -2.10
C VAL A 8 21.39 -9.90 -2.46
N VAL A 9 22.22 -9.34 -3.32
CA VAL A 9 22.08 -7.94 -3.77
C VAL A 9 20.74 -7.72 -4.47
N VAL A 10 20.36 -8.62 -5.37
CA VAL A 10 19.06 -8.58 -6.07
C VAL A 10 17.90 -8.66 -5.07
N ALA A 11 17.99 -9.57 -4.10
CA ALA A 11 16.96 -9.71 -3.07
C ALA A 11 16.81 -8.43 -2.22
N LEU A 12 17.94 -7.81 -1.82
CA LEU A 12 17.93 -6.56 -1.05
C LEU A 12 17.38 -5.37 -1.86
N ARG A 13 17.72 -5.29 -3.15
CA ARG A 13 17.16 -4.27 -4.06
C ARG A 13 15.67 -4.44 -4.34
N SER A 14 15.13 -5.62 -4.06
CA SER A 14 13.70 -5.93 -4.22
C SER A 14 12.88 -5.67 -2.95
N VAL A 15 13.45 -4.96 -1.97
CA VAL A 15 12.78 -4.58 -0.72
C VAL A 15 12.26 -3.16 -0.83
N PHE A 16 10.99 -2.96 -0.50
CA PHE A 16 10.36 -1.65 -0.40
C PHE A 16 9.81 -1.45 1.01
N ALA A 17 10.40 -0.54 1.76
CA ALA A 17 9.90 -0.14 3.06
C ALA A 17 8.81 0.92 2.90
N CYS A 18 7.65 0.68 3.51
CA CYS A 18 6.51 1.56 3.42
C CYS A 18 5.92 1.85 4.81
N ASP A 19 5.81 3.12 5.11
CA ASP A 19 5.11 3.66 6.28
C ASP A 19 4.36 4.92 5.86
N PRO A 20 3.11 4.80 5.35
CA PRO A 20 2.34 5.93 4.91
C PRO A 20 2.18 6.96 6.03
N ARG A 21 2.48 8.22 5.70
CA ARG A 21 2.41 9.36 6.62
C ARG A 21 1.25 10.27 6.26
N PRO A 22 0.11 10.15 6.96
CA PRO A 22 -1.11 10.91 6.66
C PRO A 22 -0.88 12.41 6.59
N GLU A 23 -0.04 12.95 7.45
CA GLU A 23 0.30 14.36 7.50
C GLU A 23 0.97 14.86 6.20
N LEU A 24 1.78 14.01 5.55
CA LEU A 24 2.44 14.33 4.28
C LEU A 24 1.57 14.02 3.07
N MET A 25 0.68 13.03 3.18
CA MET A 25 -0.22 12.62 2.10
C MET A 25 -1.29 13.67 1.77
N ARG A 26 -1.52 14.61 2.69
CA ARG A 26 -2.47 15.73 2.51
C ARG A 26 -1.96 16.82 1.58
N ALA A 27 -0.65 16.90 1.36
CA ALA A 27 -0.06 17.92 0.49
C ALA A 27 -0.24 17.57 -0.99
N PRO A 28 -0.40 18.57 -1.87
CA PRO A 28 -0.29 18.37 -3.31
C PRO A 28 1.10 17.86 -3.69
N ALA A 29 1.18 17.04 -4.72
CA ALA A 29 2.44 16.48 -5.22
C ALA A 29 2.80 17.04 -6.59
N GLN A 30 4.09 17.05 -6.93
CA GLN A 30 4.53 17.37 -8.29
C GLN A 30 4.02 16.29 -9.25
N ALA A 31 3.32 16.70 -10.33
CA ALA A 31 2.72 15.77 -11.29
C ALA A 31 3.71 14.77 -11.92
N ARG A 32 4.98 15.17 -12.03
CA ARG A 32 6.08 14.34 -12.56
C ARG A 32 6.62 13.32 -11.57
N ASP A 33 6.33 13.47 -10.28
CA ASP A 33 6.84 12.60 -9.21
C ASP A 33 5.93 11.37 -9.04
N ALA A 34 5.94 10.52 -10.03
CA ALA A 34 4.99 9.42 -10.20
C ALA A 34 5.55 8.06 -9.79
N LEU A 35 6.64 8.00 -9.03
CA LEU A 35 7.12 6.80 -8.34
C LEU A 35 6.78 6.90 -6.85
N LEU A 36 5.97 5.97 -6.35
CA LEU A 36 5.48 6.01 -4.97
C LEU A 36 6.62 5.89 -3.97
N ARG A 37 6.74 6.87 -3.10
CA ARG A 37 7.68 6.87 -1.99
C ARG A 37 7.13 6.11 -0.79
N GLY A 38 8.00 5.64 0.09
CA GLY A 38 7.63 4.86 1.27
C GLY A 38 6.67 5.58 2.24
N GLY A 39 6.73 6.91 2.33
CA GLY A 39 5.80 7.74 3.10
C GLY A 39 4.48 8.06 2.40
N CYS A 40 4.32 7.65 1.13
CA CYS A 40 3.15 7.92 0.28
C CYS A 40 2.80 9.41 0.12
N ASP A 41 3.74 10.32 0.39
CA ASP A 41 3.55 11.77 0.30
C ASP A 41 3.28 12.28 -1.12
N ASN A 42 3.58 11.47 -2.15
CA ASN A 42 3.29 11.75 -3.55
C ASN A 42 2.12 10.92 -4.11
N VAL A 43 1.22 10.44 -3.25
CA VAL A 43 0.07 9.60 -3.64
C VAL A 43 -0.74 10.19 -4.80
N ALA A 44 -0.94 11.51 -4.85
CA ALA A 44 -1.69 12.18 -5.90
C ALA A 44 -1.06 11.99 -7.30
N ALA A 45 0.25 12.12 -7.41
CA ALA A 45 0.96 11.93 -8.68
C ALA A 45 0.92 10.47 -9.14
N VAL A 46 1.03 9.54 -8.19
CA VAL A 46 0.94 8.09 -8.47
C VAL A 46 -0.48 7.70 -8.88
N LEU A 47 -1.51 8.25 -8.26
CA LEU A 47 -2.90 8.05 -8.68
C LEU A 47 -3.15 8.53 -10.11
N ARG A 48 -2.62 9.71 -10.47
CA ARG A 48 -2.66 10.21 -11.85
C ARG A 48 -2.05 9.21 -12.82
N ARG A 49 -0.86 8.73 -12.50
CA ARG A 49 -0.16 7.76 -13.33
C ARG A 49 -0.92 6.44 -13.46
N THR A 50 -1.37 5.86 -12.35
CA THR A 50 -2.05 4.56 -12.36
C THR A 50 -3.40 4.59 -13.07
N SER A 51 -4.12 5.71 -13.01
CA SER A 51 -5.39 5.90 -13.71
C SER A 51 -5.21 5.89 -15.24
N THR A 52 -4.07 6.36 -15.75
CA THR A 52 -3.78 6.41 -17.19
C THR A 52 -3.08 5.14 -17.68
N GLU A 53 -2.17 4.55 -16.89
CA GLU A 53 -1.35 3.41 -17.35
C GLU A 53 -2.04 2.06 -17.15
N CYS A 54 -2.94 1.90 -16.18
CA CYS A 54 -3.54 0.60 -15.86
C CYS A 54 -4.95 0.71 -15.25
N ALA A 55 -5.96 0.76 -16.09
CA ALA A 55 -7.35 0.82 -15.66
C ALA A 55 -7.75 -0.32 -14.70
N ILE A 56 -7.24 -1.54 -14.90
CA ILE A 56 -7.54 -2.69 -14.04
C ILE A 56 -7.05 -2.45 -12.61
N ARG A 57 -5.82 -1.99 -12.44
CA ARG A 57 -5.26 -1.68 -11.12
C ARG A 57 -5.99 -0.52 -10.47
N HIS A 58 -6.30 0.49 -11.25
CA HIS A 58 -7.02 1.66 -10.76
C HIS A 58 -8.42 1.27 -10.25
N THR A 59 -9.17 0.46 -11.02
CA THR A 59 -10.47 -0.07 -10.59
C THR A 59 -10.36 -0.90 -9.30
N ALA A 60 -9.34 -1.75 -9.21
CA ALA A 60 -9.09 -2.54 -7.99
C ALA A 60 -8.79 -1.65 -6.78
N LEU A 61 -8.04 -0.56 -6.98
CA LEU A 61 -7.75 0.40 -5.92
C LEU A 61 -9.01 1.14 -5.48
N VAL A 62 -9.84 1.60 -6.42
CA VAL A 62 -11.14 2.24 -6.10
C VAL A 62 -12.01 1.29 -5.27
N ALA A 63 -12.09 0.02 -5.66
CA ALA A 63 -12.85 -0.99 -4.91
C ALA A 63 -12.30 -1.20 -3.50
N ALA A 64 -10.96 -1.26 -3.34
CA ALA A 64 -10.32 -1.39 -2.04
C ALA A 64 -10.61 -0.17 -1.15
N VAL A 65 -10.44 1.04 -1.68
CA VAL A 65 -10.68 2.28 -0.92
C VAL A 65 -12.15 2.41 -0.53
N ARG A 66 -13.08 2.03 -1.40
CA ARG A 66 -14.52 1.97 -1.08
C ARG A 66 -14.81 1.03 0.10
N ALA A 67 -14.11 -0.11 0.16
CA ALA A 67 -14.24 -1.04 1.29
C ALA A 67 -13.64 -0.45 2.58
N GLY A 68 -12.53 0.27 2.49
CA GLY A 68 -11.83 0.85 3.64
C GLY A 68 -12.42 2.16 4.17
N CYS A 69 -12.99 3.01 3.31
CA CYS A 69 -13.44 4.37 3.64
C CYS A 69 -14.98 4.47 3.62
N ARG A 70 -15.64 3.85 4.61
CA ARG A 70 -17.12 3.81 4.65
C ARG A 70 -17.80 5.16 4.92
N GLY A 71 -17.08 6.12 5.48
CA GLY A 71 -17.59 7.46 5.76
C GLY A 71 -17.70 8.37 4.52
N ALA A 72 -17.08 7.97 3.42
CA ALA A 72 -17.05 8.73 2.17
C ALA A 72 -17.75 7.96 1.04
N VAL A 73 -18.48 8.69 0.20
CA VAL A 73 -18.97 8.14 -1.05
C VAL A 73 -17.79 8.09 -2.04
N VAL A 74 -17.34 6.90 -2.37
CA VAL A 74 -16.18 6.69 -3.25
C VAL A 74 -16.64 5.98 -4.51
N ASP A 75 -16.96 6.74 -5.57
CA ASP A 75 -17.23 6.18 -6.88
C ASP A 75 -15.97 6.09 -7.74
N GLY A 76 -14.97 6.88 -7.43
CA GLY A 76 -13.69 6.88 -8.11
C GLY A 76 -12.58 7.53 -7.29
N LEU A 77 -11.37 7.39 -7.80
CA LEU A 77 -10.18 8.11 -7.34
C LEU A 77 -9.62 8.86 -8.53
N ALA A 78 -9.29 10.12 -8.34
CA ALA A 78 -8.71 10.94 -9.40
C ALA A 78 -7.59 11.82 -8.86
N ALA A 79 -6.78 12.35 -9.77
CA ALA A 79 -5.86 13.43 -9.48
C ALA A 79 -6.29 14.67 -10.26
N ARG A 80 -6.45 15.79 -9.57
CA ARG A 80 -6.81 17.08 -10.17
C ARG A 80 -5.56 17.96 -10.20
N GLU A 81 -5.34 18.61 -11.34
CA GLU A 81 -4.27 19.59 -11.46
C GLU A 81 -4.58 20.84 -10.64
N THR A 82 -3.56 21.37 -10.04
CA THR A 82 -3.56 22.63 -9.32
C THR A 82 -2.47 23.53 -9.91
N GLU A 83 -2.39 24.77 -9.44
CA GLU A 83 -1.38 25.71 -9.92
C GLU A 83 0.05 25.18 -9.76
N GLY A 84 0.97 25.61 -10.62
CA GLY A 84 2.39 25.28 -10.55
C GLY A 84 2.76 23.85 -10.92
N GLY A 85 1.90 23.13 -11.67
CA GLY A 85 2.18 21.74 -12.09
C GLY A 85 2.05 20.73 -10.96
N LEU A 86 1.33 21.10 -9.90
CA LEU A 86 0.98 20.23 -8.79
C LEU A 86 -0.30 19.46 -9.09
N VAL A 87 -0.47 18.34 -8.43
CA VAL A 87 -1.69 17.53 -8.46
C VAL A 87 -2.17 17.21 -7.05
N ARG A 88 -3.48 17.15 -6.89
CA ARG A 88 -4.16 16.80 -5.66
C ARG A 88 -5.01 15.56 -5.88
N ALA A 89 -4.99 14.63 -4.95
CA ALA A 89 -5.85 13.45 -5.00
C ALA A 89 -7.27 13.81 -4.53
N VAL A 90 -8.28 13.27 -5.20
CA VAL A 90 -9.68 13.46 -4.85
C VAL A 90 -10.44 12.14 -4.91
N LEU A 91 -11.42 11.98 -4.04
CA LEU A 91 -12.45 10.95 -4.11
C LEU A 91 -13.58 11.49 -4.98
N ALA A 92 -13.80 10.88 -6.13
CA ALA A 92 -14.88 11.24 -7.00
C ALA A 92 -16.18 10.58 -6.53
N SER A 93 -17.27 11.35 -6.42
CA SER A 93 -18.63 10.86 -6.16
C SER A 93 -19.52 10.93 -7.41
N ALA A 94 -19.02 11.56 -8.48
CA ALA A 94 -19.64 11.62 -9.80
C ALA A 94 -18.55 11.90 -10.84
N PRO A 95 -18.76 11.52 -12.13
CA PRO A 95 -17.74 11.70 -13.19
C PRO A 95 -17.29 13.16 -13.37
N ASP A 96 -18.20 14.12 -13.24
CA ASP A 96 -17.95 15.53 -13.50
C ASP A 96 -17.91 16.41 -12.24
N GLY A 97 -17.98 15.81 -11.05
CA GLY A 97 -17.91 16.53 -9.77
C GLY A 97 -16.47 16.89 -9.38
N ASP A 98 -16.32 17.98 -8.62
CA ASP A 98 -15.02 18.39 -8.07
C ASP A 98 -14.38 17.33 -7.14
N GLY A 99 -15.20 16.40 -6.64
CA GLY A 99 -14.79 15.36 -5.71
C GLY A 99 -14.41 15.90 -4.35
N MET A 100 -14.29 15.00 -3.39
CA MET A 100 -13.80 15.34 -2.05
C MET A 100 -12.27 15.20 -2.02
N PRO A 101 -11.51 16.25 -1.68
CA PRO A 101 -10.07 16.14 -1.51
C PRO A 101 -9.71 15.08 -0.46
N VAL A 102 -8.72 14.24 -0.76
CA VAL A 102 -8.27 13.20 0.19
C VAL A 102 -7.73 13.77 1.51
N GLU A 103 -7.37 15.04 1.52
CA GLU A 103 -6.95 15.79 2.71
C GLU A 103 -8.00 15.77 3.83
N ARG A 104 -9.27 15.57 3.48
CA ARG A 104 -10.40 15.48 4.43
C ARG A 104 -10.59 14.08 5.03
N LEU A 105 -9.85 13.09 4.53
CA LEU A 105 -9.88 11.75 5.10
C LEU A 105 -9.20 11.73 6.46
N GLY A 106 -9.68 10.85 7.32
CA GLY A 106 -9.00 10.53 8.59
C GLY A 106 -7.65 9.85 8.34
N ASP A 107 -6.78 9.86 9.35
CA ASP A 107 -5.44 9.27 9.26
C ASP A 107 -5.48 7.79 8.91
N GLY A 108 -6.44 7.04 9.47
CA GLY A 108 -6.64 5.63 9.15
C GLY A 108 -7.03 5.41 7.69
N GLU A 109 -7.91 6.25 7.16
CA GLU A 109 -8.34 6.16 5.75
C GLU A 109 -7.20 6.50 4.79
N LEU A 110 -6.38 7.51 5.12
CA LEU A 110 -5.18 7.85 4.33
C LEU A 110 -4.14 6.73 4.37
N ARG A 111 -3.85 6.17 5.55
CA ARG A 111 -2.96 5.00 5.64
C ARG A 111 -3.49 3.82 4.86
N TYR A 112 -4.79 3.55 4.96
CA TYR A 112 -5.44 2.48 4.19
C TYR A 112 -5.26 2.71 2.69
N LEU A 113 -5.51 3.91 2.20
CA LEU A 113 -5.29 4.28 0.78
C LEU A 113 -3.84 4.02 0.36
N GLY A 114 -2.87 4.49 1.13
CA GLY A 114 -1.44 4.32 0.84
C GLY A 114 -1.04 2.85 0.78
N LEU A 115 -1.41 2.07 1.78
CA LEU A 115 -1.10 0.64 1.86
C LEU A 115 -1.81 -0.17 0.76
N ALA A 116 -3.08 0.12 0.47
CA ALA A 116 -3.81 -0.50 -0.64
C ALA A 116 -3.14 -0.20 -1.99
N LEU A 117 -2.68 1.04 -2.18
CA LEU A 117 -1.96 1.43 -3.40
C LEU A 117 -0.66 0.64 -3.54
N VAL A 118 0.15 0.51 -2.48
CA VAL A 118 1.39 -0.27 -2.48
C VAL A 118 1.12 -1.74 -2.83
N LEU A 119 0.13 -2.36 -2.21
CA LEU A 119 -0.23 -3.75 -2.45
C LEU A 119 -0.73 -4.03 -3.88
N LEU A 120 -1.45 -3.07 -4.47
CA LEU A 120 -2.02 -3.21 -5.81
C LEU A 120 -1.08 -2.76 -6.93
N THR A 121 0.03 -2.09 -6.60
CA THR A 121 1.03 -1.66 -7.58
C THR A 121 2.17 -2.66 -7.67
N GLY A 122 2.88 -2.64 -8.77
CA GLY A 122 4.09 -3.46 -8.94
C GLY A 122 5.36 -2.62 -8.76
N PRO A 123 6.54 -3.27 -8.79
CA PRO A 123 7.84 -2.59 -8.63
C PRO A 123 8.04 -1.39 -9.57
N GLY A 124 7.34 -1.40 -10.72
CA GLY A 124 7.41 -0.33 -11.72
C GLY A 124 6.83 1.01 -11.28
N VAL A 125 6.06 1.04 -10.20
CA VAL A 125 5.40 2.24 -9.67
C VAL A 125 6.04 2.70 -8.35
N LEU A 126 6.87 1.86 -7.74
CA LEU A 126 7.53 2.16 -6.47
C LEU A 126 8.87 2.88 -6.69
N ALA A 127 9.19 3.82 -5.82
CA ALA A 127 10.48 4.51 -5.79
C ALA A 127 11.54 3.60 -5.15
N MET A 128 11.99 2.62 -5.91
CA MET A 128 13.02 1.66 -5.52
C MET A 128 14.00 1.42 -6.66
N GLU A 129 15.22 1.02 -6.33
CA GLU A 129 16.18 0.59 -7.33
C GLU A 129 15.72 -0.72 -7.96
N ARG A 130 15.71 -0.75 -9.28
CA ARG A 130 15.38 -1.98 -10.00
C ARG A 130 16.65 -2.77 -10.25
N ALA A 131 16.62 -4.06 -9.98
CA ALA A 131 17.65 -4.97 -10.48
C ALA A 131 17.43 -5.14 -11.99
N ALA A 132 18.12 -4.33 -12.79
CA ALA A 132 17.99 -4.32 -14.26
C ALA A 132 18.35 -5.69 -14.89
N GLU A 133 19.13 -6.49 -14.17
CA GLU A 133 19.63 -7.79 -14.63
C GLU A 133 18.59 -8.93 -14.49
N VAL A 134 17.48 -8.69 -13.77
CA VAL A 134 16.44 -9.72 -13.54
C VAL A 134 15.18 -9.36 -14.33
N PRO A 135 14.70 -10.25 -15.21
CA PRO A 135 13.44 -10.04 -15.91
C PRO A 135 12.29 -9.74 -14.94
N ALA A 136 11.44 -8.76 -15.26
CA ALA A 136 10.34 -8.32 -14.42
C ALA A 136 9.44 -9.47 -13.93
N ALA A 137 9.24 -10.50 -14.76
CA ALA A 137 8.47 -11.70 -14.43
C ALA A 137 9.08 -12.58 -13.32
N ARG A 138 10.35 -12.36 -12.98
CA ARG A 138 11.07 -13.09 -11.93
C ARG A 138 11.41 -12.21 -10.72
N GLN A 139 11.06 -10.94 -10.76
CA GLN A 139 11.26 -10.06 -9.63
C GLN A 139 10.17 -10.29 -8.60
N SER A 140 10.55 -10.76 -7.41
CA SER A 140 9.68 -10.76 -6.23
C SER A 140 9.90 -9.48 -5.46
N LEU A 141 8.82 -8.80 -5.10
CA LEU A 141 8.83 -7.60 -4.28
C LEU A 141 8.63 -8.00 -2.81
N THR A 142 9.53 -7.59 -1.93
CA THR A 142 9.33 -7.71 -0.48
C THR A 142 8.87 -6.37 0.06
N LEU A 143 7.66 -6.31 0.59
CA LEU A 143 7.12 -5.15 1.28
C LEU A 143 7.43 -5.25 2.78
N LEU A 144 8.05 -4.21 3.33
CA LEU A 144 8.25 -4.04 4.77
C LEU A 144 7.29 -2.96 5.26
N LEU A 145 6.34 -3.34 6.11
CA LEU A 145 5.31 -2.45 6.62
C LEU A 145 5.43 -2.31 8.15
N ASP A 146 5.91 -1.17 8.61
CA ASP A 146 5.97 -0.91 10.04
C ASP A 146 4.63 -0.38 10.56
N GLY A 147 4.11 -1.03 11.62
CA GLY A 147 2.81 -0.71 12.19
C GLY A 147 1.70 -0.87 11.16
N PHE A 148 1.56 -2.07 10.59
CA PHE A 148 0.55 -2.38 9.57
C PHE A 148 -0.87 -1.97 9.99
N ASP A 149 -1.22 -2.16 11.26
CA ASP A 149 -2.52 -1.83 11.86
C ASP A 149 -2.59 -0.42 12.46
N ARG A 150 -1.50 0.36 12.40
CA ARG A 150 -1.45 1.70 12.99
C ARG A 150 -2.50 2.62 12.37
N CYS A 151 -3.25 3.31 13.21
CA CYS A 151 -4.35 4.23 12.84
C CYS A 151 -5.53 3.57 12.12
N LEU A 152 -5.50 2.27 11.85
CA LEU A 152 -6.61 1.56 11.23
C LEU A 152 -7.62 1.12 12.28
N ASP A 153 -8.91 1.19 11.96
CA ASP A 153 -9.90 0.47 12.73
C ASP A 153 -9.79 -1.06 12.49
N PRO A 154 -10.33 -1.91 13.38
CA PRO A 154 -10.21 -3.36 13.23
C PRO A 154 -10.78 -3.91 11.93
N ARG A 155 -11.78 -3.25 11.34
CA ARG A 155 -12.35 -3.64 10.05
C ARG A 155 -11.40 -3.29 8.91
N GLN A 156 -10.88 -2.06 8.90
CA GLN A 156 -9.90 -1.62 7.92
C GLN A 156 -8.66 -2.52 7.93
N ALA A 157 -8.17 -2.85 9.12
CA ALA A 157 -7.01 -3.71 9.29
C ALA A 157 -7.24 -5.11 8.71
N ARG A 158 -8.42 -5.71 8.96
CA ARG A 158 -8.80 -7.01 8.38
C ARG A 158 -8.98 -6.96 6.86
N GLU A 159 -9.67 -5.96 6.33
CA GLU A 159 -9.83 -5.77 4.88
C GLU A 159 -8.49 -5.62 4.17
N LEU A 160 -7.57 -4.86 4.78
CA LEU A 160 -6.23 -4.66 4.24
C LEU A 160 -5.40 -5.96 4.31
N LEU A 161 -5.51 -6.73 5.38
CA LEU A 161 -4.86 -8.04 5.49
C LEU A 161 -5.41 -9.01 4.44
N ALA A 162 -6.73 -9.05 4.24
CA ALA A 162 -7.33 -9.84 3.18
C ALA A 162 -6.82 -9.46 1.79
N LEU A 163 -6.65 -8.17 1.54
CA LEU A 163 -6.03 -7.68 0.30
C LEU A 163 -4.59 -8.16 0.18
N ALA A 164 -3.80 -8.03 1.25
CA ALA A 164 -2.39 -8.44 1.28
C ALA A 164 -2.23 -9.94 1.00
N VAL A 165 -3.02 -10.78 1.65
CA VAL A 165 -3.03 -12.24 1.43
C VAL A 165 -3.33 -12.56 -0.03
N ARG A 166 -4.38 -11.97 -0.61
CA ARG A 166 -4.70 -12.17 -2.03
C ARG A 166 -3.57 -11.74 -2.97
N MET A 167 -2.86 -10.68 -2.63
CA MET A 167 -1.75 -10.20 -3.48
C MET A 167 -0.50 -11.06 -3.32
N CYS A 168 -0.20 -11.53 -2.11
CA CYS A 168 0.90 -12.46 -1.84
C CYS A 168 0.67 -13.82 -2.50
N ALA A 169 -0.57 -14.33 -2.50
CA ALA A 169 -0.94 -15.60 -3.16
C ALA A 169 -0.65 -15.61 -4.67
N ARG A 170 -0.55 -14.44 -5.32
CA ARG A 170 -0.12 -14.33 -6.72
C ARG A 170 1.38 -14.58 -6.93
N GLY A 171 2.15 -14.71 -5.86
CA GLY A 171 3.56 -15.11 -5.89
C GLY A 171 4.58 -14.03 -6.22
N HIS A 172 4.14 -12.78 -6.50
CA HIS A 172 5.04 -11.69 -6.86
C HIS A 172 5.37 -10.76 -5.69
N ILE A 173 4.61 -10.84 -4.60
CA ILE A 173 4.77 -10.01 -3.41
C ILE A 173 4.97 -10.91 -2.20
N ARG A 174 5.91 -10.53 -1.35
CA ARG A 174 6.07 -11.02 0.02
C ARG A 174 5.85 -9.84 0.94
N LEU A 175 5.10 -10.04 2.02
CA LEU A 175 4.86 -9.00 2.99
C LEU A 175 5.41 -9.41 4.35
N VAL A 176 6.17 -8.52 4.95
CA VAL A 176 6.62 -8.61 6.32
C VAL A 176 6.15 -7.33 7.02
N GLY A 177 5.41 -7.47 8.10
CA GLY A 177 4.86 -6.32 8.81
C GLY A 177 4.91 -6.49 10.31
N THR A 178 5.05 -5.39 11.04
CA THR A 178 4.82 -5.34 12.46
C THR A 178 3.38 -4.94 12.74
N VAL A 179 2.78 -5.49 13.79
CA VAL A 179 1.42 -5.18 14.22
C VAL A 179 1.39 -4.97 15.74
N GLY A 180 0.54 -4.08 16.19
CA GLY A 180 0.31 -3.87 17.61
C GLY A 180 -0.53 -4.97 18.25
N SER A 181 -1.45 -5.58 17.49
CA SER A 181 -2.32 -6.64 17.95
C SER A 181 -2.70 -7.62 16.83
N ALA A 182 -2.21 -8.84 16.91
CA ALA A 182 -2.63 -9.91 16.01
C ALA A 182 -4.13 -10.22 16.11
N GLN A 183 -4.70 -10.10 17.31
CA GLN A 183 -6.13 -10.32 17.55
C GLN A 183 -7.01 -9.30 16.83
N ALA A 184 -6.58 -8.03 16.74
CA ALA A 184 -7.31 -6.99 16.00
C ALA A 184 -7.41 -7.31 14.51
N LEU A 185 -6.46 -8.07 13.98
CA LEU A 185 -6.44 -8.55 12.59
C LEU A 185 -7.26 -9.83 12.37
N GLY A 186 -7.85 -10.42 13.42
CA GLY A 186 -8.47 -11.73 13.35
C GLY A 186 -7.47 -12.88 13.26
N VAL A 187 -6.18 -12.63 13.55
CA VAL A 187 -5.14 -13.65 13.58
C VAL A 187 -5.02 -14.13 15.03
N GLY A 188 -5.87 -15.07 15.41
CA GLY A 188 -5.86 -15.65 16.75
C GLY A 188 -5.01 -16.92 16.84
N GLU A 189 -4.86 -17.45 18.08
CA GLU A 189 -4.13 -18.70 18.36
C GLU A 189 -4.66 -19.92 17.57
N THR A 190 -5.86 -19.85 17.02
CA THR A 190 -6.47 -20.91 16.23
C THR A 190 -6.26 -20.76 14.71
N GLY A 191 -5.66 -19.66 14.23
CA GLY A 191 -5.28 -19.49 12.81
C GLY A 191 -6.41 -19.67 11.78
N ALA A 192 -7.66 -19.85 12.25
CA ALA A 192 -8.74 -20.42 11.47
C ALA A 192 -9.20 -19.54 10.28
N GLU A 193 -8.98 -18.22 10.35
CA GLU A 193 -9.46 -17.31 9.32
C GLU A 193 -8.46 -17.12 8.17
N TRP A 194 -7.14 -17.25 8.42
CA TRP A 194 -6.09 -17.00 7.45
C TRP A 194 -5.23 -18.21 7.08
N GLY A 195 -5.48 -19.37 7.73
CA GLY A 195 -4.80 -20.63 7.45
C GLY A 195 -3.27 -20.55 7.47
N SER A 196 -2.62 -21.25 6.57
CA SER A 196 -1.15 -21.26 6.41
C SER A 196 -0.60 -20.03 5.65
N GLU A 197 -1.46 -19.12 5.23
CA GLU A 197 -1.06 -17.97 4.40
C GLU A 197 -0.44 -16.83 5.22
N VAL A 198 -0.74 -16.79 6.54
CA VAL A 198 -0.20 -15.79 7.46
C VAL A 198 0.56 -16.48 8.58
N THR A 199 1.84 -16.16 8.72
CA THR A 199 2.66 -16.61 9.83
C THR A 199 2.82 -15.46 10.82
N VAL A 200 2.43 -15.70 12.08
CA VAL A 200 2.63 -14.75 13.18
C VAL A 200 3.80 -15.18 14.02
N VAL A 201 4.74 -14.27 14.22
CA VAL A 201 5.85 -14.43 15.15
C VAL A 201 5.61 -13.48 16.31
N ASP A 202 5.33 -14.05 17.50
CA ASP A 202 5.24 -13.26 18.73
C ASP A 202 6.68 -12.95 19.18
N LEU A 203 7.02 -11.67 19.21
CA LEU A 203 8.34 -11.21 19.65
C LEU A 203 8.50 -11.23 21.17
N GLY A 204 7.45 -11.61 21.88
CA GLY A 204 7.44 -11.93 23.30
C GLY A 204 7.58 -10.72 24.22
N ARG A 205 6.74 -10.68 25.26
CA ARG A 205 7.21 -10.16 26.55
C ARG A 205 8.09 -11.26 27.16
N ASP A 206 9.34 -10.92 27.50
CA ASP A 206 10.16 -11.82 28.31
C ASP A 206 9.34 -12.42 29.45
N ARG A 207 9.11 -13.74 29.42
CA ARG A 207 8.49 -14.48 30.51
C ARG A 207 9.53 -14.76 31.60
N ASN A 208 10.39 -13.78 31.89
CA ASN A 208 11.34 -13.84 32.98
C ASN A 208 11.10 -12.68 33.94
N THR A 209 10.10 -12.84 34.79
CA THR A 209 10.10 -12.33 36.18
C THR A 209 9.25 -13.27 37.02
#